data_ec0ed8b816227f4b0925cde528325f63
#
_entry.id   ec0ed8b816227f4b0925cde528325f63
#
_cell.length_a   1.000
_cell.length_b   1.000
_cell.length_c   1.000
_cell.angle_alpha   90.00
_cell.angle_beta   90.00
_cell.angle_gamma   90.00
#
_symmetry.space_group_name_H-M   'P 1'
#
loop_
_entity.id
_entity.type
_entity.pdbx_description
1 polymer ?
#
loop_
_entity_poly.entity_id
_entity_poly.type
_entity_poly.pdbx_seq_one_letter_code
_entity_poly.pdbx_strand_id
1 'polypeptide(L)'
;MSSLNLGLWIACVVAFLPMSAVAGADNLLTTRHLVDLGNGRRMNIVCAGHGSPAVVFEYGLGGNMLNWQKVQPEASALTTACFYDRAGYGFSDPPARAMTAQNVTDDLYWLLEKAAVPKPVVLVGHSLGGLYATLYADRFPSQVAGLVLIDPAFAGQDLDETPEEQARAQAIYDRSQGWIRSCASLAHTNRLSRSNPAGCFPSMSGYTPAEADYIGIQSSEASRWDAMLSESESLHAPDALSEDEQEERQAARPFGDKPVIVLTAGIVPTRPGETAEEHARSFAHWKAGHDRLAGRSTRGESLVVAKATHTVQLDQPQAVIDA
;
A
#
# COMPACT_ATOMS: atom_id res chain seq x y z
N MET A 1 -42.27 -52.28 29.31
CA MET A 1 -42.64 -50.87 29.03
C MET A 1 -41.34 -50.09 28.97
N SER A 2 -40.77 -49.99 27.82
CA SER A 2 -39.49 -49.35 27.53
C SER A 2 -39.73 -48.05 26.81
N SER A 3 -39.33 -46.94 27.41
CA SER A 3 -39.41 -45.60 26.80
C SER A 3 -38.08 -45.29 26.13
N LEU A 4 -38.08 -45.22 24.78
CA LEU A 4 -36.99 -44.69 23.97
C LEU A 4 -36.94 -43.17 24.10
N ASN A 5 -35.81 -42.64 24.56
CA ASN A 5 -35.47 -41.21 24.46
C ASN A 5 -34.80 -40.96 23.11
N LEU A 6 -35.49 -40.25 22.23
CA LEU A 6 -34.92 -39.76 20.98
C LEU A 6 -34.23 -38.42 21.25
N GLY A 7 -32.91 -38.40 21.27
CA GLY A 7 -32.09 -37.18 21.37
C GLY A 7 -32.07 -36.48 20.01
N LEU A 8 -32.60 -35.27 19.97
CA LEU A 8 -32.60 -34.38 18.80
C LEU A 8 -31.24 -33.68 18.69
N TRP A 9 -30.40 -34.10 17.75
CA TRP A 9 -29.18 -33.39 17.39
C TRP A 9 -29.52 -32.23 16.44
N ILE A 10 -29.47 -31.00 16.96
CA ILE A 10 -29.56 -29.80 16.14
C ILE A 10 -28.18 -29.55 15.53
N ALA A 11 -28.01 -29.93 14.27
CA ALA A 11 -26.82 -29.53 13.49
C ALA A 11 -26.94 -28.05 13.16
N CYS A 12 -26.11 -27.22 13.79
CA CYS A 12 -25.93 -25.82 13.38
C CYS A 12 -25.23 -25.80 12.01
N VAL A 13 -25.99 -25.67 10.94
CA VAL A 13 -25.44 -25.40 9.61
C VAL A 13 -25.05 -23.92 9.57
N VAL A 14 -23.78 -23.63 9.74
CA VAL A 14 -23.23 -22.32 9.45
C VAL A 14 -23.27 -22.17 7.94
N ALA A 15 -24.25 -21.41 7.44
CA ALA A 15 -24.35 -21.04 6.04
C ALA A 15 -23.21 -20.05 5.73
N PHE A 16 -22.15 -20.54 5.08
CA PHE A 16 -21.20 -19.69 4.39
C PHE A 16 -21.96 -19.02 3.24
N LEU A 17 -22.30 -17.74 3.40
CA LEU A 17 -22.76 -16.94 2.28
C LEU A 17 -21.57 -16.79 1.32
N PRO A 18 -21.70 -17.16 0.04
CA PRO A 18 -20.64 -16.93 -0.91
C PRO A 18 -20.41 -15.43 -1.05
N MET A 19 -19.16 -14.98 -0.84
CA MET A 19 -18.75 -13.63 -1.22
C MET A 19 -19.07 -13.49 -2.72
N SER A 20 -19.99 -12.60 -3.04
CA SER A 20 -20.39 -12.35 -4.42
C SER A 20 -19.17 -11.86 -5.20
N ALA A 21 -18.87 -12.54 -6.31
CA ALA A 21 -17.82 -12.11 -7.22
C ALA A 21 -18.13 -10.71 -7.75
N VAL A 22 -17.26 -9.74 -7.46
CA VAL A 22 -17.35 -8.39 -8.01
C VAL A 22 -16.64 -8.42 -9.36
N ALA A 23 -17.38 -8.22 -10.42
CA ALA A 23 -16.87 -8.22 -11.79
C ALA A 23 -16.53 -6.77 -12.21
N GLY A 24 -15.26 -6.51 -12.55
CA GLY A 24 -14.79 -5.30 -13.23
C GLY A 24 -14.17 -4.21 -12.33
N ALA A 25 -13.24 -3.42 -12.89
CA ALA A 25 -12.56 -2.32 -12.21
C ALA A 25 -13.52 -1.24 -11.68
N ASP A 26 -14.60 -0.96 -12.41
CA ASP A 26 -15.63 0.02 -12.00
C ASP A 26 -16.31 -0.33 -10.66
N ASN A 27 -16.35 -1.60 -10.29
CA ASN A 27 -16.96 -2.03 -9.04
C ASN A 27 -16.04 -1.79 -7.81
N LEU A 28 -14.72 -1.77 -7.95
CA LEU A 28 -13.82 -1.48 -6.82
C LEU A 28 -13.99 -0.05 -6.30
N LEU A 29 -14.26 0.90 -7.19
CA LEU A 29 -14.39 2.32 -6.85
C LEU A 29 -15.73 2.67 -6.21
N THR A 30 -16.74 1.83 -6.41
CA THR A 30 -18.11 2.05 -5.91
C THR A 30 -18.52 1.07 -4.82
N THR A 31 -17.85 -0.08 -4.74
CA THR A 31 -18.14 -1.10 -3.73
C THR A 31 -17.53 -0.69 -2.40
N ARG A 32 -18.36 -0.72 -1.36
CA ARG A 32 -17.95 -0.48 0.02
C ARG A 32 -18.17 -1.75 0.83
N HIS A 33 -17.10 -2.30 1.33
CA HIS A 33 -17.16 -3.39 2.31
C HIS A 33 -16.42 -2.95 3.57
N LEU A 34 -17.13 -2.19 4.40
CA LEU A 34 -16.61 -1.65 5.65
C LEU A 34 -16.57 -2.73 6.71
N VAL A 35 -15.37 -3.08 7.14
CA VAL A 35 -15.07 -4.07 8.17
C VAL A 35 -14.81 -3.34 9.48
N ASP A 36 -15.56 -3.67 10.53
CA ASP A 36 -15.35 -3.12 11.87
C ASP A 36 -14.09 -3.75 12.51
N LEU A 37 -13.09 -2.92 12.73
CA LEU A 37 -11.84 -3.32 13.41
C LEU A 37 -11.98 -3.35 14.94
N GLY A 38 -13.11 -2.88 15.47
CA GLY A 38 -13.36 -2.61 16.88
C GLY A 38 -13.15 -1.14 17.23
N ASN A 39 -13.58 -0.74 18.42
CA ASN A 39 -13.49 0.65 18.93
C ASN A 39 -14.15 1.69 17.99
N GLY A 40 -15.14 1.29 17.21
CA GLY A 40 -15.88 2.15 16.28
C GLY A 40 -15.12 2.52 14.99
N ARG A 41 -13.98 1.89 14.70
CA ARG A 41 -13.22 2.12 13.47
C ARG A 41 -13.56 1.07 12.43
N ARG A 42 -13.80 1.53 11.20
CA ARG A 42 -14.08 0.65 10.06
C ARG A 42 -13.10 0.94 8.93
N MET A 43 -12.65 -0.12 8.29
CA MET A 43 -11.82 -0.01 7.10
C MET A 43 -12.48 -0.72 5.92
N ASN A 44 -12.29 -0.14 4.74
CA ASN A 44 -12.82 -0.69 3.50
C ASN A 44 -11.85 -1.69 2.89
N ILE A 45 -12.35 -2.87 2.55
CA ILE A 45 -11.62 -3.88 1.76
C ILE A 45 -12.55 -4.49 0.71
N VAL A 46 -12.09 -4.62 -0.51
CA VAL A 46 -12.82 -5.25 -1.60
C VAL A 46 -11.96 -6.33 -2.21
N CYS A 47 -12.48 -7.56 -2.25
CA CYS A 47 -11.81 -8.68 -2.88
C CYS A 47 -12.59 -9.13 -4.11
N ALA A 48 -11.88 -9.45 -5.19
CA ALA A 48 -12.42 -9.96 -6.44
C ALA A 48 -11.66 -11.23 -6.87
N GLY A 49 -12.30 -12.05 -7.70
CA GLY A 49 -11.72 -13.33 -8.14
C GLY A 49 -11.87 -14.45 -7.12
N HIS A 50 -11.27 -15.60 -7.44
CA HIS A 50 -11.33 -16.82 -6.64
C HIS A 50 -10.01 -17.56 -6.71
N GLY A 51 -9.54 -18.08 -5.61
CA GLY A 51 -8.32 -18.88 -5.55
C GLY A 51 -7.53 -18.65 -4.25
N SER A 52 -6.41 -19.35 -4.12
CA SER A 52 -5.50 -19.31 -2.99
C SER A 52 -4.07 -19.55 -3.46
N PRO A 53 -3.08 -18.86 -2.86
CA PRO A 53 -3.24 -17.85 -1.82
C PRO A 53 -3.96 -16.59 -2.32
N ALA A 54 -4.63 -15.88 -1.41
CA ALA A 54 -5.14 -14.55 -1.72
C ALA A 54 -3.98 -13.57 -1.87
N VAL A 55 -4.14 -12.58 -2.75
CA VAL A 55 -3.18 -11.49 -2.95
C VAL A 55 -3.77 -10.20 -2.35
N VAL A 56 -3.01 -9.50 -1.53
CA VAL A 56 -3.41 -8.23 -0.90
C VAL A 56 -2.51 -7.11 -1.38
N PHE A 57 -3.10 -6.03 -1.85
CA PHE A 57 -2.40 -4.91 -2.50
C PHE A 57 -2.27 -3.71 -1.57
N GLU A 58 -1.02 -3.24 -1.40
CA GLU A 58 -0.63 -2.13 -0.53
C GLU A 58 0.00 -1.01 -1.36
N TYR A 59 -0.67 0.14 -1.46
CA TYR A 59 -0.21 1.28 -2.26
C TYR A 59 0.79 2.17 -1.50
N GLY A 60 1.52 3.03 -2.24
CA GLY A 60 2.49 3.97 -1.70
C GLY A 60 1.88 5.16 -0.96
N LEU A 61 2.72 6.11 -0.54
CA LEU A 61 2.32 7.35 0.12
C LEU A 61 1.24 8.09 -0.68
N GLY A 62 0.13 8.42 -0.01
CA GLY A 62 -0.96 9.18 -0.63
C GLY A 62 -1.70 8.45 -1.75
N GLY A 63 -1.40 7.17 -2.00
CA GLY A 63 -2.03 6.35 -3.03
C GLY A 63 -3.49 5.98 -2.72
N ASN A 64 -4.07 5.20 -3.61
CA ASN A 64 -5.44 4.67 -3.49
C ASN A 64 -5.62 3.44 -4.40
N MET A 65 -6.80 2.85 -4.41
CA MET A 65 -7.11 1.65 -5.21
C MET A 65 -6.85 1.80 -6.71
N LEU A 66 -6.93 3.02 -7.28
CA LEU A 66 -6.64 3.26 -8.71
C LEU A 66 -5.17 3.01 -9.08
N ASN A 67 -4.26 3.00 -8.12
CA ASN A 67 -2.88 2.60 -8.38
C ASN A 67 -2.77 1.19 -8.96
N TRP A 68 -3.79 0.36 -8.73
CA TRP A 68 -3.84 -1.04 -9.15
C TRP A 68 -4.75 -1.32 -10.35
N GLN A 69 -5.36 -0.27 -10.94
CA GLN A 69 -6.37 -0.40 -12.00
C GLN A 69 -5.94 -1.24 -13.21
N LYS A 70 -4.63 -1.23 -13.55
CA LYS A 70 -4.10 -2.00 -14.66
C LYS A 70 -3.69 -3.43 -14.29
N VAL A 71 -3.49 -3.70 -13.01
CA VAL A 71 -3.09 -5.02 -12.49
C VAL A 71 -4.32 -5.81 -12.02
N GLN A 72 -5.32 -5.12 -11.47
CA GLN A 72 -6.48 -5.71 -10.82
C GLN A 72 -7.26 -6.70 -11.70
N PRO A 73 -7.57 -6.44 -12.98
CA PRO A 73 -8.37 -7.38 -13.77
C PRO A 73 -7.72 -8.75 -13.90
N GLU A 74 -6.42 -8.77 -14.20
CA GLU A 74 -5.69 -10.03 -14.39
C GLU A 74 -5.38 -10.71 -13.06
N ALA A 75 -4.97 -9.98 -12.02
CA ALA A 75 -4.80 -10.54 -10.68
C ALA A 75 -6.08 -11.21 -10.17
N SER A 76 -7.24 -10.57 -10.39
CA SER A 76 -8.55 -11.14 -10.02
C SER A 76 -8.97 -12.33 -10.88
N ALA A 77 -8.44 -12.45 -12.09
CA ALA A 77 -8.67 -13.62 -12.93
C ALA A 77 -7.80 -14.83 -12.48
N LEU A 78 -6.63 -14.55 -11.89
CA LEU A 78 -5.69 -15.59 -11.45
C LEU A 78 -6.02 -16.14 -10.05
N THR A 79 -6.45 -15.28 -9.13
CA THR A 79 -6.71 -15.67 -7.74
C THR A 79 -7.68 -14.70 -7.05
N THR A 80 -7.87 -14.85 -5.73
CA THR A 80 -8.55 -13.84 -4.92
C THR A 80 -7.63 -12.64 -4.73
N ALA A 81 -7.97 -11.49 -5.32
CA ALA A 81 -7.22 -10.23 -5.21
C ALA A 81 -7.98 -9.24 -4.33
N CYS A 82 -7.37 -8.79 -3.24
CA CYS A 82 -7.96 -7.91 -2.24
C CYS A 82 -7.28 -6.53 -2.27
N PHE A 83 -8.09 -5.49 -2.35
CA PHE A 83 -7.70 -4.08 -2.35
C PHE A 83 -8.35 -3.41 -1.17
N TYR A 84 -7.66 -2.57 -0.45
CA TYR A 84 -8.20 -1.91 0.72
C TYR A 84 -7.80 -0.44 0.79
N ASP A 85 -8.55 0.32 1.55
CA ASP A 85 -8.21 1.70 1.87
C ASP A 85 -7.61 1.75 3.27
N ARG A 86 -6.40 2.30 3.41
CA ARG A 86 -5.82 2.58 4.73
C ARG A 86 -6.70 3.57 5.50
N ALA A 87 -6.54 3.62 6.82
CA ALA A 87 -7.25 4.59 7.65
C ALA A 87 -7.07 6.03 7.12
N GLY A 88 -8.18 6.76 7.01
CA GLY A 88 -8.22 8.10 6.45
C GLY A 88 -8.31 8.18 4.93
N TYR A 89 -8.05 7.09 4.22
CA TYR A 89 -8.16 7.02 2.77
C TYR A 89 -9.45 6.34 2.33
N GLY A 90 -9.84 6.59 1.11
CA GLY A 90 -10.93 5.90 0.48
C GLY A 90 -12.24 6.04 1.25
N PHE A 91 -12.80 4.90 1.56
CA PHE A 91 -14.02 4.78 2.35
C PHE A 91 -13.76 4.38 3.80
N SER A 92 -12.48 4.27 4.20
CA SER A 92 -12.08 3.96 5.57
C SER A 92 -12.28 5.16 6.50
N ASP A 93 -12.63 4.87 7.75
CA ASP A 93 -12.75 5.88 8.79
C ASP A 93 -11.39 6.56 9.04
N PRO A 94 -11.35 7.79 9.57
CA PRO A 94 -10.11 8.51 9.88
C PRO A 94 -9.17 7.70 10.80
N PRO A 95 -7.84 7.93 10.72
CA PRO A 95 -6.90 7.28 11.62
C PRO A 95 -7.12 7.75 13.07
N ALA A 96 -7.08 6.81 14.02
CA ALA A 96 -7.20 7.12 15.45
C ALA A 96 -5.83 7.37 16.11
N ARG A 97 -4.74 7.15 15.38
CA ARG A 97 -3.34 7.27 15.83
C ARG A 97 -2.45 7.64 14.65
N ALA A 98 -1.19 7.98 14.92
CA ALA A 98 -0.22 8.27 13.86
C ALA A 98 -0.15 7.11 12.85
N MET A 99 0.08 7.44 11.58
CA MET A 99 0.16 6.47 10.48
C MET A 99 1.60 5.95 10.34
N THR A 100 2.19 5.44 11.45
CA THR A 100 3.48 4.77 11.40
C THR A 100 3.36 3.39 10.76
N ALA A 101 4.45 2.83 10.27
CA ALA A 101 4.46 1.51 9.65
C ALA A 101 3.91 0.42 10.58
N GLN A 102 4.23 0.47 11.88
CA GLN A 102 3.68 -0.45 12.87
C GLN A 102 2.17 -0.31 12.99
N ASN A 103 1.66 0.92 13.06
CA ASN A 103 0.24 1.18 13.22
C ASN A 103 -0.56 0.78 11.97
N VAL A 104 0.00 1.01 10.77
CA VAL A 104 -0.60 0.60 9.50
C VAL A 104 -0.65 -0.93 9.39
N THR A 105 0.44 -1.60 9.75
CA THR A 105 0.49 -3.08 9.70
C THR A 105 -0.39 -3.74 10.76
N ASP A 106 -0.60 -3.11 11.94
CA ASP A 106 -1.60 -3.54 12.93
C ASP A 106 -3.02 -3.45 12.35
N ASP A 107 -3.35 -2.34 11.72
CA ASP A 107 -4.66 -2.14 11.11
C ASP A 107 -4.91 -3.15 9.98
N LEU A 108 -3.90 -3.40 9.14
CA LEU A 108 -3.97 -4.44 8.10
C LEU A 108 -4.17 -5.84 8.70
N TYR A 109 -3.45 -6.17 9.79
CA TYR A 109 -3.62 -7.44 10.49
C TYR A 109 -5.07 -7.66 10.91
N TRP A 110 -5.66 -6.68 11.61
CA TRP A 110 -7.03 -6.79 12.08
C TRP A 110 -8.03 -6.76 10.94
N LEU A 111 -7.77 -5.98 9.88
CA LEU A 111 -8.60 -5.95 8.69
C LEU A 111 -8.69 -7.35 8.05
N LEU A 112 -7.57 -8.01 7.82
CA LEU A 112 -7.53 -9.34 7.21
C LEU A 112 -8.17 -10.40 8.12
N GLU A 113 -7.99 -10.30 9.46
CA GLU A 113 -8.66 -11.18 10.42
C GLU A 113 -10.19 -11.00 10.39
N LYS A 114 -10.66 -9.77 10.48
CA LYS A 114 -12.10 -9.45 10.58
C LYS A 114 -12.83 -9.64 9.25
N ALA A 115 -12.16 -9.39 8.12
CA ALA A 115 -12.68 -9.67 6.78
C ALA A 115 -12.64 -11.17 6.43
N ALA A 116 -12.08 -12.01 7.30
CA ALA A 116 -11.91 -13.45 7.09
C ALA A 116 -11.17 -13.78 5.77
N VAL A 117 -10.17 -12.95 5.41
CA VAL A 117 -9.32 -13.22 4.24
C VAL A 117 -8.49 -14.48 4.50
N PRO A 118 -8.57 -15.50 3.63
CA PRO A 118 -7.82 -16.74 3.80
C PRO A 118 -6.31 -16.50 3.85
N LYS A 119 -5.61 -17.08 4.80
CA LYS A 119 -4.16 -16.98 5.00
C LYS A 119 -3.48 -18.33 4.81
N PRO A 120 -2.17 -18.37 4.43
CA PRO A 120 -1.30 -17.19 4.22
C PRO A 120 -1.61 -16.46 2.92
N VAL A 121 -1.35 -15.13 2.90
CA VAL A 121 -1.55 -14.27 1.73
C VAL A 121 -0.23 -13.95 1.01
N VAL A 122 -0.29 -13.57 -0.26
CA VAL A 122 0.80 -12.85 -0.93
C VAL A 122 0.54 -11.34 -0.75
N LEU A 123 1.55 -10.60 -0.31
CA LEU A 123 1.47 -9.13 -0.23
C LEU A 123 2.16 -8.52 -1.45
N VAL A 124 1.48 -7.59 -2.09
CA VAL A 124 2.00 -6.78 -3.20
C VAL A 124 2.09 -5.34 -2.72
N GLY A 125 3.31 -4.84 -2.48
CA GLY A 125 3.54 -3.51 -1.91
C GLY A 125 4.30 -2.58 -2.86
N HIS A 126 3.80 -1.35 -3.07
CA HIS A 126 4.43 -0.32 -3.88
C HIS A 126 5.00 0.80 -3.01
N SER A 127 6.27 1.22 -3.25
CA SER A 127 6.86 2.37 -2.56
C SER A 127 6.80 2.23 -1.03
N LEU A 128 6.24 3.18 -0.29
CA LEU A 128 5.97 3.09 1.15
C LEU A 128 5.14 1.85 1.52
N GLY A 129 4.18 1.44 0.67
CA GLY A 129 3.44 0.20 0.85
C GLY A 129 4.33 -1.04 0.75
N GLY A 130 5.47 -0.95 0.08
CA GLY A 130 6.50 -2.00 0.07
C GLY A 130 7.19 -2.15 1.42
N LEU A 131 7.48 -1.04 2.10
CA LEU A 131 8.00 -1.04 3.48
C LEU A 131 6.96 -1.63 4.44
N TYR A 132 5.69 -1.24 4.31
CA TYR A 132 4.60 -1.80 5.13
C TYR A 132 4.40 -3.30 4.89
N ALA A 133 4.45 -3.77 3.64
CA ALA A 133 4.36 -5.20 3.32
C ALA A 133 5.54 -5.99 3.90
N THR A 134 6.75 -5.41 3.85
CA THR A 134 7.98 -5.96 4.45
C THR A 134 7.82 -6.09 5.95
N LEU A 135 7.44 -5.00 6.64
CA LEU A 135 7.22 -5.00 8.08
C LEU A 135 6.10 -5.98 8.49
N TYR A 136 5.01 -6.05 7.74
CA TYR A 136 3.95 -7.01 8.00
C TYR A 136 4.46 -8.46 7.95
N ALA A 137 5.27 -8.79 6.93
CA ALA A 137 5.86 -10.13 6.80
C ALA A 137 6.84 -10.45 7.94
N ASP A 138 7.54 -9.45 8.45
CA ASP A 138 8.43 -9.58 9.60
C ASP A 138 7.65 -9.84 10.90
N ARG A 139 6.57 -9.12 11.11
CA ARG A 139 5.75 -9.20 12.33
C ARG A 139 4.85 -10.44 12.36
N PHE A 140 4.31 -10.83 11.20
CA PHE A 140 3.33 -11.90 11.06
C PHE A 140 3.75 -12.96 10.03
N PRO A 141 4.93 -13.60 10.19
CA PRO A 141 5.53 -14.44 9.15
C PRO A 141 4.69 -15.67 8.76
N SER A 142 3.85 -16.18 9.64
CA SER A 142 2.95 -17.30 9.34
C SER A 142 1.74 -16.90 8.48
N GLN A 143 1.45 -15.60 8.36
CA GLN A 143 0.34 -15.09 7.56
C GLN A 143 0.73 -14.75 6.12
N VAL A 144 2.02 -14.80 5.79
CA VAL A 144 2.55 -14.39 4.48
C VAL A 144 3.12 -15.58 3.73
N ALA A 145 2.60 -15.83 2.53
CA ALA A 145 3.07 -16.87 1.61
C ALA A 145 4.23 -16.38 0.72
N GLY A 146 4.24 -15.10 0.36
CA GLY A 146 5.26 -14.48 -0.49
C GLY A 146 5.08 -12.96 -0.56
N LEU A 147 6.05 -12.28 -1.18
CA LEU A 147 6.08 -10.83 -1.36
C LEU A 147 6.38 -10.47 -2.81
N VAL A 148 5.64 -9.50 -3.35
CA VAL A 148 6.02 -8.75 -4.56
C VAL A 148 6.17 -7.29 -4.17
N LEU A 149 7.40 -6.80 -4.18
CA LEU A 149 7.76 -5.45 -3.75
C LEU A 149 8.08 -4.60 -4.99
N ILE A 150 7.31 -3.55 -5.20
CA ILE A 150 7.35 -2.72 -6.39
C ILE A 150 7.99 -1.39 -6.05
N ASP A 151 9.24 -1.21 -6.45
CA ASP A 151 10.07 -0.04 -6.18
C ASP A 151 9.96 0.43 -4.72
N PRO A 152 10.14 -0.51 -3.74
CA PRO A 152 9.78 -0.33 -2.34
C PRO A 152 10.69 0.65 -1.62
N ALA A 153 10.13 1.41 -0.67
CA ALA A 153 10.93 2.05 0.37
C ALA A 153 11.53 0.98 1.31
N PHE A 154 12.68 1.28 1.89
CA PHE A 154 13.39 0.38 2.80
C PHE A 154 14.20 1.16 3.84
N ALA A 155 14.49 0.55 4.98
CA ALA A 155 15.27 1.19 6.04
C ALA A 155 16.68 1.57 5.59
N GLY A 156 17.03 2.86 5.73
CA GLY A 156 18.31 3.43 5.37
C GLY A 156 18.41 3.85 3.90
N GLN A 157 17.32 4.08 3.24
CA GLN A 157 17.29 4.52 1.84
C GLN A 157 17.99 5.86 1.60
N ASP A 158 18.01 6.73 2.60
CA ASP A 158 18.56 8.09 2.51
C ASP A 158 19.89 8.28 3.30
N LEU A 159 20.45 7.21 3.92
CA LEU A 159 21.62 7.34 4.82
C LEU A 159 22.94 7.64 4.13
N ASP A 160 23.07 7.34 2.84
CA ASP A 160 24.33 7.52 2.08
C ASP A 160 24.35 8.83 1.25
N GLU A 161 23.38 9.74 1.51
CA GLU A 161 23.34 11.03 0.84
C GLU A 161 24.40 12.00 1.38
N THR A 162 25.02 12.77 0.47
CA THR A 162 25.90 13.88 0.86
C THR A 162 25.09 15.03 1.49
N PRO A 163 25.72 15.96 2.23
CA PRO A 163 25.01 17.12 2.79
C PRO A 163 24.25 17.94 1.75
N GLU A 164 24.77 18.04 0.51
CA GLU A 164 24.11 18.73 -0.60
C GLU A 164 22.88 17.96 -1.11
N GLU A 165 22.98 16.63 -1.17
CA GLU A 165 21.86 15.76 -1.54
C GLU A 165 20.76 15.81 -0.47
N GLN A 166 21.13 15.72 0.80
CA GLN A 166 20.23 15.86 1.95
C GLN A 166 19.51 17.23 1.95
N ALA A 167 20.24 18.33 1.68
CA ALA A 167 19.64 19.65 1.60
C ALA A 167 18.59 19.75 0.45
N ARG A 168 18.87 19.10 -0.70
CA ARG A 168 17.90 19.02 -1.81
C ARG A 168 16.69 18.17 -1.45
N ALA A 169 16.91 17.00 -0.83
CA ALA A 169 15.83 16.13 -0.37
C ALA A 169 14.95 16.83 0.67
N GLN A 170 15.56 17.53 1.63
CA GLN A 170 14.84 18.33 2.63
C GLN A 170 14.00 19.43 1.98
N ALA A 171 14.52 20.14 0.98
CA ALA A 171 13.78 21.18 0.29
C ALA A 171 12.59 20.62 -0.53
N ILE A 172 12.70 19.39 -1.04
CA ILE A 172 11.59 18.68 -1.70
C ILE A 172 10.54 18.28 -0.66
N TYR A 173 10.98 17.71 0.45
CA TYR A 173 10.12 17.34 1.57
C TYR A 173 9.35 18.54 2.11
N ASP A 174 10.00 19.66 2.41
CA ASP A 174 9.37 20.87 2.94
C ASP A 174 8.28 21.42 1.99
N ARG A 175 8.54 21.39 0.68
CA ARG A 175 7.54 21.78 -0.32
C ARG A 175 6.34 20.83 -0.33
N SER A 176 6.60 19.53 -0.28
CA SER A 176 5.56 18.50 -0.22
C SER A 176 4.71 18.65 1.04
N GLN A 177 5.33 18.83 2.19
CA GLN A 177 4.67 19.08 3.46
C GLN A 177 3.81 20.36 3.43
N GLY A 178 4.37 21.45 2.88
CA GLY A 178 3.63 22.70 2.72
C GLY A 178 2.40 22.54 1.84
N TRP A 179 2.52 21.77 0.76
CA TRP A 179 1.40 21.45 -0.13
C TRP A 179 0.35 20.59 0.57
N ILE A 180 0.74 19.49 1.25
CA ILE A 180 -0.19 18.62 1.99
C ILE A 180 -0.95 19.41 3.06
N ARG A 181 -0.24 20.22 3.86
CA ARG A 181 -0.85 21.08 4.90
C ARG A 181 -1.82 22.11 4.32
N SER A 182 -1.49 22.70 3.16
CA SER A 182 -2.38 23.62 2.46
C SER A 182 -3.68 22.92 2.03
N CYS A 183 -3.58 21.73 1.45
CA CYS A 183 -4.74 20.94 1.03
C CYS A 183 -5.57 20.50 2.24
N ALA A 184 -4.94 20.04 3.33
CA ALA A 184 -5.61 19.72 4.59
C ALA A 184 -6.41 20.91 5.15
N SER A 185 -5.78 22.08 5.22
CA SER A 185 -6.43 23.31 5.70
C SER A 185 -7.66 23.70 4.87
N LEU A 186 -7.57 23.56 3.55
CA LEU A 186 -8.68 23.82 2.65
C LEU A 186 -9.80 22.80 2.82
N ALA A 187 -9.47 21.53 3.00
CA ALA A 187 -10.43 20.46 3.25
C ALA A 187 -11.16 20.65 4.59
N HIS A 188 -10.44 20.90 5.68
CA HIS A 188 -11.02 21.17 7.01
C HIS A 188 -11.95 22.40 7.03
N THR A 189 -11.71 23.36 6.15
CA THR A 189 -12.56 24.55 6.04
C THR A 189 -13.66 24.43 4.97
N ASN A 190 -13.85 23.26 4.37
CA ASN A 190 -14.77 23.00 3.26
C ASN A 190 -14.57 23.95 2.06
N ARG A 191 -13.33 24.40 1.84
CA ARG A 191 -12.96 25.30 0.74
C ARG A 191 -12.23 24.59 -0.39
N LEU A 192 -12.02 23.28 -0.26
CA LEU A 192 -11.37 22.47 -1.27
C LEU A 192 -12.35 22.15 -2.40
N SER A 193 -11.99 22.47 -3.61
CA SER A 193 -12.79 22.20 -4.81
C SER A 193 -11.90 21.91 -6.01
N ARG A 194 -12.45 21.25 -7.03
CA ARG A 194 -11.74 20.92 -8.28
C ARG A 194 -11.16 22.15 -9.01
N SER A 195 -11.68 23.35 -8.76
CA SER A 195 -11.19 24.62 -9.31
C SER A 195 -10.14 25.29 -8.42
N ASN A 196 -9.71 24.64 -7.33
CA ASN A 196 -8.77 25.22 -6.39
C ASN A 196 -7.35 25.29 -7.00
N PRO A 197 -6.70 26.47 -6.99
CA PRO A 197 -5.37 26.66 -7.55
C PRO A 197 -4.24 25.98 -6.76
N ALA A 198 -4.49 25.47 -5.55
CA ALA A 198 -3.49 24.78 -4.74
C ALA A 198 -3.03 23.43 -5.29
N GLY A 199 -3.63 22.96 -6.39
CA GLY A 199 -3.24 21.70 -7.02
C GLY A 199 -3.58 20.45 -6.21
N CYS A 200 -4.56 20.54 -5.27
CA CYS A 200 -4.96 19.43 -4.42
C CYS A 200 -5.73 18.33 -5.16
N PHE A 201 -6.21 18.63 -6.36
CA PHE A 201 -6.80 17.65 -7.26
C PHE A 201 -5.82 17.34 -8.40
N PRO A 202 -5.54 16.07 -8.69
CA PRO A 202 -4.75 15.71 -9.85
C PRO A 202 -5.50 16.09 -11.15
N SER A 203 -4.79 16.12 -12.27
CA SER A 203 -5.43 16.23 -13.57
C SER A 203 -6.39 15.07 -13.78
N MET A 204 -7.62 15.37 -14.21
CA MET A 204 -8.64 14.35 -14.50
C MET A 204 -8.56 13.84 -15.94
N SER A 205 -7.57 14.28 -16.72
CA SER A 205 -7.37 13.83 -18.10
C SER A 205 -7.00 12.34 -18.12
N GLY A 206 -7.71 11.57 -18.91
CA GLY A 206 -7.46 10.14 -19.08
C GLY A 206 -8.21 9.22 -18.08
N TYR A 207 -8.94 9.80 -17.12
CA TYR A 207 -9.80 9.03 -16.23
C TYR A 207 -11.23 8.94 -16.77
N THR A 208 -11.88 7.82 -16.50
CA THR A 208 -13.33 7.66 -16.70
C THR A 208 -14.11 8.60 -15.77
N PRO A 209 -15.39 8.89 -16.03
CA PRO A 209 -16.20 9.70 -15.11
C PRO A 209 -16.25 9.11 -13.67
N ALA A 210 -16.37 7.79 -13.54
CA ALA A 210 -16.41 7.13 -12.23
C ALA A 210 -15.08 7.28 -11.46
N GLU A 211 -13.95 7.12 -12.15
CA GLU A 211 -12.62 7.34 -11.56
C GLU A 211 -12.41 8.80 -11.15
N ALA A 212 -12.82 9.74 -12.02
CA ALA A 212 -12.73 11.17 -11.74
C ALA A 212 -13.61 11.57 -10.54
N ASP A 213 -14.78 10.97 -10.38
CA ASP A 213 -15.65 11.20 -9.23
C ASP A 213 -15.06 10.60 -7.95
N TYR A 214 -14.53 9.37 -8.01
CA TYR A 214 -13.82 8.76 -6.90
C TYR A 214 -12.65 9.63 -6.42
N ILE A 215 -11.75 10.05 -7.34
CA ILE A 215 -10.63 10.93 -7.03
C ILE A 215 -11.11 12.26 -6.43
N GLY A 216 -12.20 12.80 -6.99
CA GLY A 216 -12.78 14.06 -6.52
C GLY A 216 -13.27 13.98 -5.07
N ILE A 217 -13.99 12.90 -4.73
CA ILE A 217 -14.44 12.63 -3.36
C ILE A 217 -13.23 12.49 -2.45
N GLN A 218 -12.29 11.61 -2.79
CA GLN A 218 -11.08 11.37 -2.00
C GLN A 218 -10.28 12.63 -1.74
N SER A 219 -10.06 13.44 -2.77
CA SER A 219 -9.28 14.69 -2.64
C SER A 219 -10.00 15.76 -1.81
N SER A 220 -11.32 15.65 -1.62
CA SER A 220 -12.10 16.60 -0.82
C SER A 220 -12.08 16.29 0.68
N GLU A 221 -11.77 15.06 1.06
CA GLU A 221 -11.82 14.61 2.46
C GLU A 221 -10.59 15.06 3.25
N ALA A 222 -10.82 15.71 4.40
CA ALA A 222 -9.74 16.16 5.28
C ALA A 222 -8.92 14.98 5.83
N SER A 223 -9.59 13.88 6.17
CA SER A 223 -8.95 12.68 6.71
C SER A 223 -7.85 12.10 5.81
N ARG A 224 -8.03 12.21 4.47
CA ARG A 224 -7.01 11.79 3.50
C ARG A 224 -5.73 12.61 3.63
N TRP A 225 -5.86 13.93 3.79
CA TRP A 225 -4.71 14.82 3.89
C TRP A 225 -4.01 14.68 5.24
N ASP A 226 -4.78 14.49 6.32
CA ASP A 226 -4.24 14.25 7.66
C ASP A 226 -3.49 12.91 7.71
N ALA A 227 -4.03 11.85 7.10
CA ALA A 227 -3.37 10.56 6.99
C ALA A 227 -2.08 10.66 6.16
N MET A 228 -2.14 11.32 5.00
CA MET A 228 -0.97 11.51 4.12
C MET A 228 0.12 12.34 4.81
N LEU A 229 -0.26 13.36 5.58
CA LEU A 229 0.68 14.15 6.36
C LEU A 229 1.38 13.27 7.40
N SER A 230 0.62 12.49 8.16
CA SER A 230 1.15 11.60 9.19
C SER A 230 2.07 10.52 8.62
N GLU A 231 1.73 9.88 7.49
CA GLU A 231 2.60 8.93 6.78
C GLU A 231 3.90 9.59 6.32
N SER A 232 3.79 10.79 5.75
CA SER A 232 4.97 11.52 5.28
C SER A 232 5.88 11.97 6.44
N GLU A 233 5.32 12.31 7.60
CA GLU A 233 6.07 12.67 8.80
C GLU A 233 6.77 11.46 9.41
N SER A 234 6.13 10.29 9.45
CA SER A 234 6.74 9.07 10.01
C SER A 234 7.80 8.45 9.09
N LEU A 235 7.75 8.71 7.78
CA LEU A 235 8.75 8.26 6.80
C LEU A 235 9.98 9.18 6.72
N HIS A 236 9.98 10.37 7.34
CA HIS A 236 11.03 11.37 7.15
C HIS A 236 11.88 11.59 8.40
N ALA A 237 13.21 11.45 8.23
CA ALA A 237 14.21 11.91 9.20
C ALA A 237 15.50 12.27 8.46
N PRO A 238 15.92 13.55 8.40
CA PRO A 238 16.99 14.00 7.51
C PRO A 238 18.38 13.43 7.83
N ASP A 239 18.66 13.10 9.10
CA ASP A 239 19.99 12.69 9.54
C ASP A 239 20.00 11.33 10.28
N ALA A 240 18.90 10.58 10.18
CA ALA A 240 18.74 9.32 10.91
C ALA A 240 17.73 8.41 10.16
N LEU A 241 17.52 7.21 10.68
CA LEU A 241 16.37 6.41 10.28
C LEU A 241 15.08 7.09 10.74
N SER A 242 14.12 7.19 9.87
CA SER A 242 12.75 7.62 10.18
C SER A 242 12.06 6.64 11.15
N GLU A 243 10.92 7.01 11.71
CA GLU A 243 10.16 6.13 12.62
C GLU A 243 9.79 4.82 11.91
N ASP A 244 9.28 4.90 10.69
CA ASP A 244 8.91 3.73 9.87
C ASP A 244 10.12 2.83 9.57
N GLU A 245 11.26 3.40 9.24
CA GLU A 245 12.49 2.67 8.98
C GLU A 245 13.07 2.01 10.23
N GLN A 246 12.96 2.67 11.39
CA GLN A 246 13.34 2.09 12.68
C GLN A 246 12.47 0.89 13.03
N GLU A 247 11.15 1.00 12.85
CA GLU A 247 10.21 -0.08 13.09
C GLU A 247 10.49 -1.29 12.18
N GLU A 248 10.73 -1.05 10.87
CA GLU A 248 11.10 -2.12 9.91
C GLU A 248 12.41 -2.77 10.30
N ARG A 249 13.44 -1.98 10.58
CA ARG A 249 14.77 -2.49 10.93
C ARG A 249 14.78 -3.31 12.22
N GLN A 250 14.02 -2.90 13.23
CA GLN A 250 13.91 -3.63 14.51
C GLN A 250 13.18 -4.97 14.36
N ALA A 251 12.20 -5.04 13.48
CA ALA A 251 11.43 -6.24 13.21
C ALA A 251 12.15 -7.21 12.24
N ALA A 252 13.10 -6.70 11.44
CA ALA A 252 13.72 -7.41 10.32
C ALA A 252 14.26 -8.79 10.66
N ARG A 253 13.88 -9.79 9.85
CA ARG A 253 14.32 -11.18 9.98
C ARG A 253 14.46 -11.82 8.59
N PRO A 254 15.18 -12.95 8.48
CA PRO A 254 15.19 -13.73 7.23
C PRO A 254 13.77 -14.20 6.87
N PHE A 255 13.42 -14.11 5.60
CA PHE A 255 12.13 -14.62 5.09
C PHE A 255 12.14 -16.15 4.84
N GLY A 256 13.32 -16.80 5.02
CA GLY A 256 13.46 -18.23 4.79
C GLY A 256 13.35 -18.56 3.30
N ASP A 257 12.47 -19.49 2.96
CA ASP A 257 12.22 -19.94 1.59
C ASP A 257 10.94 -19.34 0.96
N LYS A 258 10.38 -18.28 1.54
CA LYS A 258 9.25 -17.57 0.96
C LYS A 258 9.67 -16.91 -0.36
N PRO A 259 8.89 -17.04 -1.45
CA PRO A 259 9.12 -16.26 -2.66
C PRO A 259 9.10 -14.76 -2.34
N VAL A 260 10.13 -14.04 -2.78
CA VAL A 260 10.22 -12.58 -2.67
C VAL A 260 10.72 -12.03 -3.99
N ILE A 261 9.89 -11.27 -4.68
CA ILE A 261 10.27 -10.61 -5.93
C ILE A 261 10.28 -9.10 -5.69
N VAL A 262 11.41 -8.46 -6.00
CA VAL A 262 11.57 -7.01 -5.89
C VAL A 262 11.76 -6.44 -7.28
N LEU A 263 10.83 -5.59 -7.70
CA LEU A 263 10.85 -4.89 -8.98
C LEU A 263 11.36 -3.46 -8.77
N THR A 264 12.49 -3.12 -9.38
CA THR A 264 13.08 -1.79 -9.33
C THR A 264 12.72 -1.01 -10.60
N ALA A 265 12.26 0.23 -10.47
CA ALA A 265 12.03 1.14 -11.59
C ALA A 265 13.34 1.41 -12.35
N GLY A 266 13.31 1.27 -13.66
CA GLY A 266 14.49 1.52 -14.51
C GLY A 266 14.58 2.94 -15.05
N ILE A 267 13.50 3.74 -14.92
CA ILE A 267 13.46 5.15 -15.30
C ILE A 267 13.30 5.99 -14.03
N VAL A 268 14.39 6.57 -13.56
CA VAL A 268 14.41 7.47 -12.41
C VAL A 268 14.59 8.91 -12.92
N PRO A 269 13.64 9.82 -12.68
CA PRO A 269 13.79 11.21 -13.07
C PRO A 269 14.94 11.89 -12.35
N THR A 270 15.75 12.66 -13.08
CA THR A 270 16.82 13.49 -12.48
C THR A 270 16.21 14.58 -11.61
N ARG A 271 16.71 14.74 -10.39
CA ARG A 271 16.29 15.80 -9.45
C ARG A 271 16.87 17.15 -9.92
N PRO A 272 16.20 18.29 -9.67
CA PRO A 272 16.74 19.61 -9.99
C PRO A 272 18.11 19.84 -9.32
N GLY A 273 19.14 20.14 -10.12
CA GLY A 273 20.51 20.36 -9.66
C GLY A 273 21.31 19.09 -9.39
N GLU A 274 20.78 17.92 -9.68
CA GLU A 274 21.48 16.63 -9.57
C GLU A 274 22.44 16.46 -10.75
N THR A 275 23.67 16.04 -10.48
CA THR A 275 24.64 15.66 -11.52
C THR A 275 24.41 14.22 -11.98
N ALA A 276 24.92 13.86 -13.17
CA ALA A 276 24.82 12.49 -13.67
C ALA A 276 25.53 11.47 -12.76
N GLU A 277 26.59 11.87 -12.06
CA GLU A 277 27.30 11.02 -11.11
C GLU A 277 26.48 10.79 -9.83
N GLU A 278 25.89 11.83 -9.27
CA GLU A 278 24.98 11.74 -8.14
C GLU A 278 23.78 10.85 -8.48
N HIS A 279 23.16 11.08 -9.64
CA HIS A 279 22.04 10.26 -10.12
C HIS A 279 22.39 8.78 -10.23
N ALA A 280 23.55 8.45 -10.82
CA ALA A 280 24.01 7.07 -10.94
C ALA A 280 24.27 6.44 -9.57
N ARG A 281 24.83 7.19 -8.62
CA ARG A 281 25.11 6.76 -7.24
C ARG A 281 23.81 6.51 -6.47
N SER A 282 22.84 7.42 -6.55
CA SER A 282 21.52 7.27 -5.93
C SER A 282 20.79 6.05 -6.48
N PHE A 283 20.81 5.83 -7.80
CA PHE A 283 20.23 4.63 -8.39
C PHE A 283 20.92 3.34 -7.92
N ALA A 284 22.25 3.34 -7.85
CA ALA A 284 22.99 2.18 -7.39
C ALA A 284 22.67 1.85 -5.92
N HIS A 285 22.57 2.87 -5.04
CA HIS A 285 22.19 2.71 -3.64
C HIS A 285 20.77 2.15 -3.50
N TRP A 286 19.81 2.73 -4.24
CA TRP A 286 18.41 2.27 -4.30
C TRP A 286 18.32 0.80 -4.72
N LYS A 287 18.97 0.46 -5.82
CA LYS A 287 19.03 -0.93 -6.31
C LYS A 287 19.67 -1.90 -5.30
N ALA A 288 20.75 -1.48 -4.64
CA ALA A 288 21.39 -2.29 -3.61
C ALA A 288 20.49 -2.53 -2.39
N GLY A 289 19.64 -1.56 -2.02
CA GLY A 289 18.58 -1.75 -1.02
C GLY A 289 17.59 -2.84 -1.41
N HIS A 290 17.13 -2.79 -2.64
CA HIS A 290 16.23 -3.80 -3.22
C HIS A 290 16.88 -5.19 -3.27
N ASP A 291 18.17 -5.26 -3.62
CA ASP A 291 18.92 -6.51 -3.59
C ASP A 291 19.03 -7.10 -2.18
N ARG A 292 19.23 -6.24 -1.18
CA ARG A 292 19.24 -6.66 0.24
C ARG A 292 17.87 -7.20 0.68
N LEU A 293 16.77 -6.55 0.27
CA LEU A 293 15.41 -7.03 0.58
C LEU A 293 15.16 -8.42 -0.04
N ALA A 294 15.47 -8.59 -1.33
CA ALA A 294 15.35 -9.88 -2.00
C ALA A 294 16.24 -10.94 -1.33
N GLY A 295 17.48 -10.58 -0.99
CA GLY A 295 18.47 -11.45 -0.34
C GLY A 295 18.07 -11.94 1.07
N ARG A 296 16.98 -11.42 1.66
CA ARG A 296 16.41 -11.95 2.92
C ARG A 296 15.69 -13.29 2.73
N SER A 297 15.47 -13.71 1.48
CA SER A 297 14.89 -15.01 1.12
C SER A 297 15.87 -15.84 0.29
N THR A 298 15.88 -17.18 0.51
CA THR A 298 16.61 -18.12 -0.35
C THR A 298 15.99 -18.27 -1.75
N ARG A 299 14.78 -17.75 -1.95
CA ARG A 299 14.03 -17.68 -3.22
C ARG A 299 13.74 -16.25 -3.61
N GLY A 300 14.61 -15.31 -3.20
CA GLY A 300 14.47 -13.90 -3.50
C GLY A 300 15.08 -13.57 -4.87
N GLU A 301 14.35 -12.74 -5.63
CA GLU A 301 14.80 -12.19 -6.92
C GLU A 301 14.63 -10.67 -6.91
N SER A 302 15.60 -9.96 -7.47
CA SER A 302 15.57 -8.51 -7.63
C SER A 302 15.80 -8.14 -9.08
N LEU A 303 14.80 -7.52 -9.70
CA LEU A 303 14.73 -7.27 -11.14
C LEU A 303 14.57 -5.78 -11.43
N VAL A 304 15.27 -5.28 -12.45
CA VAL A 304 15.07 -3.91 -12.96
C VAL A 304 14.07 -3.93 -14.11
N VAL A 305 12.99 -3.18 -13.97
CA VAL A 305 11.97 -2.99 -15.01
C VAL A 305 12.35 -1.78 -15.86
N ALA A 306 13.16 -2.01 -16.89
CA ALA A 306 13.88 -0.97 -17.66
C ALA A 306 13.00 0.14 -18.25
N LYS A 307 11.70 -0.12 -18.51
CA LYS A 307 10.78 0.83 -19.15
C LYS A 307 9.72 1.37 -18.18
N ALA A 308 9.94 1.23 -16.88
CA ALA A 308 9.02 1.71 -15.86
C ALA A 308 9.61 2.86 -15.05
N THR A 309 8.79 3.84 -14.72
CA THR A 309 9.04 4.82 -13.67
C THR A 309 8.70 4.21 -12.30
N HIS A 310 8.76 5.01 -11.24
CA HIS A 310 8.38 4.60 -9.88
C HIS A 310 7.02 3.88 -9.79
N THR A 311 6.11 4.17 -10.71
CA THR A 311 4.78 3.53 -10.78
C THR A 311 4.79 2.33 -11.74
N VAL A 312 5.64 1.34 -11.50
CA VAL A 312 5.81 0.14 -12.34
C VAL A 312 4.48 -0.53 -12.68
N GLN A 313 3.55 -0.60 -11.71
CA GLN A 313 2.21 -1.19 -11.85
C GLN A 313 1.31 -0.45 -12.86
N LEU A 314 1.62 0.80 -13.18
CA LEU A 314 0.92 1.59 -14.18
C LEU A 314 1.63 1.61 -15.53
N ASP A 315 2.96 1.59 -15.53
CA ASP A 315 3.78 1.67 -16.74
C ASP A 315 3.98 0.32 -17.39
N GLN A 316 4.25 -0.71 -16.58
CA GLN A 316 4.54 -2.09 -17.00
C GLN A 316 3.74 -3.09 -16.13
N PRO A 317 2.40 -3.07 -16.17
CA PRO A 317 1.57 -3.92 -15.30
C PRO A 317 1.87 -5.40 -15.44
N GLN A 318 2.26 -5.86 -16.63
CA GLN A 318 2.62 -7.25 -16.87
C GLN A 318 3.82 -7.71 -16.02
N ALA A 319 4.80 -6.85 -15.77
CA ALA A 319 5.92 -7.18 -14.90
C ALA A 319 5.49 -7.48 -13.45
N VAL A 320 4.40 -6.85 -12.99
CA VAL A 320 3.83 -7.11 -11.65
C VAL A 320 3.01 -8.40 -11.64
N ILE A 321 2.34 -8.70 -12.73
CA ILE A 321 1.50 -9.90 -12.86
C ILE A 321 2.37 -11.16 -13.01
N ASP A 322 3.49 -11.05 -13.73
CA ASP A 322 4.44 -12.16 -13.93
C ASP A 322 5.22 -12.48 -12.64
N ALA A 323 5.32 -11.52 -11.71
CA ALA A 323 6.01 -11.63 -10.43
C ALA A 323 5.17 -12.39 -9.40
#